data_514bba56d3d7c69679a3900f48bbd15a
#
_entry.id   514bba56d3d7c69679a3900f48bbd15a
#
_cell.length_a   1.000
_cell.length_b   1.000
_cell.length_c   1.000
_cell.angle_alpha   90.00
_cell.angle_beta   90.00
_cell.angle_gamma   90.00
#
_symmetry.space_group_name_H-M   'P 1'
#
loop_
_entity.id
_entity.type
_entity.pdbx_description
1 polymer ?
#
loop_
_entity_poly.entity_id
_entity_poly.type
_entity_poly.pdbx_seq_one_letter_code
_entity_poly.pdbx_strand_id
1 'polypeptide(L)'
;RLSVVVTAIFDSYTDYHGVMIIVAAVAYTLQLYMEFSGTMDVVIGSAELFGVVLPENFRHPFFSKSISEFWTRWHITLGTWFRDYIFYPISMSKPMKRLTSKARKKIGNHFGPLIAGSIALFVVWLFNGLWHGAGWHYICFGMYHFVLIASANAVEPYTKKLLEKLHIRREEGGYKCFRIVRTALLVCIGELIFRAGSLRI
;
A
#
# COMPACT_ATOMS: atom_id res chain seq x y z
N ARG A 1 20.24 13.59 5.79
CA ARG A 1 21.54 13.01 5.35
C ARG A 1 21.34 11.76 4.49
N LEU A 2 20.29 10.96 4.68
CA LEU A 2 19.95 9.86 3.77
C LEU A 2 19.68 10.39 2.34
N SER A 3 19.03 11.55 2.22
CA SER A 3 18.74 12.19 0.94
C SER A 3 19.97 12.37 0.06
N VAL A 4 21.13 12.73 0.64
CA VAL A 4 22.38 12.92 -0.11
C VAL A 4 22.81 11.60 -0.76
N VAL A 5 22.79 10.50 -0.02
CA VAL A 5 23.17 9.17 -0.52
C VAL A 5 22.18 8.68 -1.57
N VAL A 6 20.88 8.82 -1.27
CA VAL A 6 19.80 8.42 -2.18
C VAL A 6 19.87 9.19 -3.50
N THR A 7 20.02 10.51 -3.45
CA THR A 7 20.12 11.36 -4.63
C THR A 7 21.38 11.05 -5.43
N ALA A 8 22.55 10.92 -4.78
CA ALA A 8 23.79 10.61 -5.47
C ALA A 8 23.71 9.30 -6.27
N ILE A 9 23.08 8.26 -5.71
CA ILE A 9 22.96 6.97 -6.39
C ILE A 9 21.91 7.01 -7.52
N PHE A 10 20.76 7.62 -7.30
CA PHE A 10 19.69 7.65 -8.30
C PHE A 10 19.94 8.64 -9.44
N ASP A 11 20.62 9.75 -9.20
CA ASP A 11 20.94 10.71 -10.25
C ASP A 11 22.08 10.20 -11.17
N SER A 12 22.93 9.30 -10.65
CA SER A 12 24.01 8.65 -11.41
C SER A 12 23.83 7.13 -11.47
N TYR A 13 22.57 6.65 -11.60
CA TYR A 13 22.24 5.21 -11.50
C TYR A 13 23.02 4.32 -12.48
N THR A 14 23.52 4.86 -13.59
CA THR A 14 24.36 4.15 -14.55
C THR A 14 25.73 3.78 -13.99
N ASP A 15 26.21 4.51 -12.99
CA ASP A 15 27.53 4.31 -12.38
C ASP A 15 27.49 3.31 -11.23
N TYR A 16 26.28 2.98 -10.76
CA TYR A 16 26.05 2.08 -9.63
C TYR A 16 25.33 0.81 -10.08
N HIS A 17 25.79 -0.35 -9.60
CA HIS A 17 25.24 -1.65 -9.99
C HIS A 17 24.94 -2.56 -8.79
N GLY A 18 24.04 -3.52 -8.99
CA GLY A 18 23.78 -4.60 -8.05
C GLY A 18 23.31 -4.13 -6.68
N VAL A 19 24.03 -4.48 -5.63
CA VAL A 19 23.65 -4.25 -4.23
C VAL A 19 23.45 -2.76 -3.90
N MET A 20 24.20 -1.86 -4.54
CA MET A 20 24.10 -0.42 -4.27
C MET A 20 22.71 0.15 -4.63
N ILE A 21 22.11 -0.35 -5.71
CA ILE A 21 20.74 0.04 -6.10
C ILE A 21 19.72 -0.44 -5.06
N ILE A 22 19.89 -1.68 -4.55
CA ILE A 22 19.02 -2.23 -3.50
C ILE A 22 19.16 -1.41 -2.21
N VAL A 23 20.37 -1.07 -1.80
CA VAL A 23 20.62 -0.22 -0.62
C VAL A 23 19.97 1.15 -0.80
N ALA A 24 20.10 1.76 -1.97
CA ALA A 24 19.48 3.05 -2.27
C ALA A 24 17.94 2.98 -2.22
N ALA A 25 17.34 1.90 -2.73
CA ALA A 25 15.89 1.68 -2.67
C ALA A 25 15.38 1.58 -1.22
N VAL A 26 16.06 0.79 -0.39
CA VAL A 26 15.73 0.65 1.04
C VAL A 26 15.95 1.98 1.76
N ALA A 27 17.07 2.66 1.50
CA ALA A 27 17.38 3.96 2.10
C ALA A 27 16.33 5.01 1.73
N TYR A 28 15.84 5.02 0.48
CA TYR A 28 14.77 5.92 0.05
C TYR A 28 13.46 5.65 0.78
N THR A 29 13.06 4.39 0.90
CA THR A 29 11.85 4.01 1.64
C THR A 29 11.92 4.45 3.11
N LEU A 30 13.08 4.25 3.75
CA LEU A 30 13.31 4.72 5.12
C LEU A 30 13.32 6.24 5.22
N GLN A 31 13.94 6.93 4.26
CA GLN A 31 13.94 8.40 4.18
C GLN A 31 12.52 8.95 4.12
N LEU A 32 11.70 8.41 3.21
CA LEU A 32 10.31 8.83 3.04
C LEU A 32 9.49 8.65 4.32
N TYR A 33 9.69 7.51 4.99
CA TYR A 33 9.05 7.26 6.29
C TYR A 33 9.49 8.26 7.35
N MET A 34 10.79 8.46 7.52
CA MET A 34 11.33 9.36 8.55
C MET A 34 10.92 10.82 8.32
N GLU A 35 10.95 11.28 7.07
CA GLU A 35 10.56 12.64 6.71
C GLU A 35 9.07 12.87 6.96
N PHE A 36 8.23 11.93 6.54
CA PHE A 36 6.79 12.10 6.68
C PHE A 36 6.31 11.86 8.12
N SER A 37 6.77 10.80 8.80
CA SER A 37 6.38 10.58 10.20
C SER A 37 6.89 11.68 11.12
N GLY A 38 8.15 12.13 10.94
CA GLY A 38 8.69 13.23 11.72
C GLY A 38 7.96 14.57 11.47
N THR A 39 7.54 14.85 10.25
CA THR A 39 6.69 16.00 9.95
C THR A 39 5.34 15.90 10.66
N MET A 40 4.73 14.69 10.67
CA MET A 40 3.47 14.47 11.39
C MET A 40 3.62 14.62 12.91
N ASP A 41 4.73 14.19 13.49
CA ASP A 41 5.01 14.38 14.91
C ASP A 41 5.06 15.87 15.27
N VAL A 42 5.70 16.69 14.43
CA VAL A 42 5.72 18.17 14.59
C VAL A 42 4.31 18.74 14.48
N VAL A 43 3.51 18.28 13.50
CA VAL A 43 2.11 18.75 13.32
C VAL A 43 1.26 18.39 14.51
N ILE A 44 1.34 17.13 15.00
CA ILE A 44 0.59 16.66 16.17
C ILE A 44 0.98 17.45 17.41
N GLY A 45 2.28 17.55 17.70
CA GLY A 45 2.75 18.31 18.85
C GLY A 45 2.39 19.81 18.80
N SER A 46 2.44 20.41 17.60
CA SER A 46 1.99 21.79 17.41
C SER A 46 0.49 21.95 17.66
N ALA A 47 -0.34 21.03 17.20
CA ALA A 47 -1.79 21.04 17.42
C ALA A 47 -2.13 20.91 18.93
N GLU A 48 -1.40 20.06 19.65
CA GLU A 48 -1.57 19.88 21.11
C GLU A 48 -1.34 21.18 21.90
N LEU A 49 -0.43 22.06 21.46
CA LEU A 49 -0.24 23.36 22.07
C LEU A 49 -1.48 24.25 22.00
N PHE A 50 -2.36 23.99 21.02
CA PHE A 50 -3.65 24.69 20.87
C PHE A 50 -4.83 23.87 21.42
N GLY A 51 -4.56 22.79 22.16
CA GLY A 51 -5.60 21.91 22.73
C GLY A 51 -6.30 21.01 21.70
N VAL A 52 -5.74 20.86 20.50
CA VAL A 52 -6.30 20.00 19.44
C VAL A 52 -5.56 18.67 19.42
N VAL A 53 -6.27 17.57 19.65
CA VAL A 53 -5.73 16.21 19.60
C VAL A 53 -5.92 15.66 18.18
N LEU A 54 -4.81 15.45 17.47
CA LEU A 54 -4.81 14.83 16.14
C LEU A 54 -4.50 13.33 16.24
N PRO A 55 -5.06 12.50 15.35
CA PRO A 55 -4.78 11.06 15.35
C PRO A 55 -3.39 10.76 14.77
N GLU A 56 -2.79 9.67 15.27
CA GLU A 56 -1.56 9.09 14.75
C GLU A 56 -1.71 8.67 13.28
N ASN A 57 -0.68 8.98 12.48
CA ASN A 57 -0.66 8.61 11.06
C ASN A 57 0.21 7.38 10.75
N PHE A 58 1.04 6.94 11.67
CA PHE A 58 1.96 5.81 11.47
C PHE A 58 1.95 4.87 12.67
N ARG A 59 1.86 3.53 12.40
CA ARG A 59 1.89 2.48 13.43
C ARG A 59 2.74 1.31 12.98
N HIS A 60 4.07 1.44 13.05
CA HIS A 60 5.04 0.39 12.68
C HIS A 60 4.73 -0.25 11.32
N PRO A 61 4.66 0.52 10.21
CA PRO A 61 4.17 0.03 8.93
C PRO A 61 5.01 -1.11 8.34
N PHE A 62 6.32 -1.11 8.55
CA PHE A 62 7.23 -2.13 8.00
C PHE A 62 7.13 -3.50 8.67
N PHE A 63 6.39 -3.63 9.77
CA PHE A 63 6.06 -4.92 10.37
C PHE A 63 4.76 -5.53 9.85
N SER A 64 4.21 -4.98 8.78
CA SER A 64 2.98 -5.46 8.17
C SER A 64 3.18 -6.77 7.42
N LYS A 65 2.23 -7.67 7.54
CA LYS A 65 2.24 -9.01 6.94
C LYS A 65 1.55 -9.08 5.58
N SER A 66 0.96 -7.97 5.14
CA SER A 66 0.32 -7.81 3.83
C SER A 66 0.31 -6.35 3.40
N ILE A 67 0.15 -6.10 2.09
CA ILE A 67 0.02 -4.74 1.56
C ILE A 67 -1.22 -4.04 2.13
N SER A 68 -2.34 -4.74 2.27
CA SER A 68 -3.53 -4.16 2.90
C SER A 68 -3.27 -3.72 4.35
N GLU A 69 -2.56 -4.53 5.14
CA GLU A 69 -2.17 -4.19 6.51
C GLU A 69 -1.19 -3.00 6.53
N PHE A 70 -0.24 -2.92 5.58
CA PHE A 70 0.68 -1.79 5.47
C PHE A 70 -0.09 -0.47 5.35
N TRP A 71 -1.07 -0.39 4.47
CA TRP A 71 -1.88 0.81 4.25
C TRP A 71 -2.86 1.13 5.38
N THR A 72 -3.08 0.23 6.34
CA THR A 72 -3.77 0.56 7.60
C THR A 72 -2.85 1.13 8.68
N ARG A 73 -1.53 1.12 8.42
CA ARG A 73 -0.47 1.57 9.34
C ARG A 73 0.35 2.73 8.81
N TRP A 74 0.22 3.06 7.53
CA TRP A 74 0.86 4.14 6.81
C TRP A 74 -0.16 5.17 6.40
N HIS A 75 0.07 6.45 6.72
CA HIS A 75 -0.82 7.58 6.42
C HIS A 75 -2.30 7.28 6.75
N ILE A 76 -2.52 6.89 8.00
CA ILE A 76 -3.77 6.30 8.49
C ILE A 76 -4.98 7.20 8.23
N THR A 77 -4.83 8.51 8.43
CA THR A 77 -5.93 9.48 8.25
C THR A 77 -6.37 9.57 6.80
N LEU A 78 -5.42 9.60 5.84
CA LEU A 78 -5.74 9.59 4.41
C LEU A 78 -6.42 8.28 4.01
N GLY A 79 -5.88 7.14 4.46
CA GLY A 79 -6.49 5.82 4.22
C GLY A 79 -7.91 5.72 4.75
N THR A 80 -8.16 6.27 5.94
CA THR A 80 -9.50 6.35 6.55
C THR A 80 -10.42 7.23 5.72
N TRP A 81 -9.95 8.39 5.28
CA TRP A 81 -10.72 9.30 4.44
C TRP A 81 -11.13 8.64 3.12
N PHE A 82 -10.20 8.02 2.39
CA PHE A 82 -10.51 7.28 1.15
C PHE A 82 -11.50 6.14 1.38
N ARG A 83 -11.37 5.41 2.49
CA ARG A 83 -12.29 4.34 2.86
C ARG A 83 -13.70 4.87 3.08
N ASP A 84 -13.84 5.93 3.87
CA ASP A 84 -15.14 6.41 4.34
C ASP A 84 -15.86 7.25 3.26
N TYR A 85 -15.12 8.03 2.47
CA TYR A 85 -15.71 8.95 1.48
C TYR A 85 -15.70 8.43 0.05
N ILE A 86 -14.92 7.40 -0.28
CA ILE A 86 -14.86 6.84 -1.63
C ILE A 86 -15.24 5.36 -1.63
N PHE A 87 -14.52 4.53 -0.86
CA PHE A 87 -14.75 3.08 -0.90
C PHE A 87 -16.15 2.68 -0.46
N TYR A 88 -16.59 3.10 0.72
CA TYR A 88 -17.91 2.73 1.23
C TYR A 88 -19.06 3.31 0.39
N PRO A 89 -19.10 4.60 0.01
CA PRO A 89 -20.16 5.12 -0.84
C PRO A 89 -20.29 4.36 -2.17
N ILE A 90 -19.18 4.00 -2.81
CA ILE A 90 -19.20 3.22 -4.05
C ILE A 90 -19.66 1.78 -3.78
N SER A 91 -19.00 1.07 -2.87
CA SER A 91 -19.24 -0.35 -2.62
C SER A 91 -20.66 -0.64 -2.08
N MET A 92 -21.23 0.30 -1.32
CA MET A 92 -22.58 0.20 -0.76
C MET A 92 -23.66 0.76 -1.66
N SER A 93 -23.33 1.33 -2.80
CA SER A 93 -24.31 1.89 -3.75
C SER A 93 -25.28 0.83 -4.27
N LYS A 94 -26.50 1.25 -4.65
CA LYS A 94 -27.50 0.35 -5.23
C LYS A 94 -26.99 -0.45 -6.44
N PRO A 95 -26.26 0.15 -7.41
CA PRO A 95 -25.67 -0.59 -8.53
C PRO A 95 -24.67 -1.67 -8.08
N MET A 96 -23.79 -1.35 -7.12
CA MET A 96 -22.77 -2.31 -6.63
C MET A 96 -23.40 -3.44 -5.83
N LYS A 97 -24.42 -3.18 -5.02
CA LYS A 97 -25.20 -4.24 -4.35
C LYS A 97 -25.89 -5.18 -5.33
N ARG A 98 -26.49 -4.63 -6.40
CA ARG A 98 -27.08 -5.44 -7.48
C ARG A 98 -26.03 -6.29 -8.21
N LEU A 99 -24.87 -5.69 -8.55
CA LEU A 99 -23.75 -6.39 -9.17
C LEU A 99 -23.24 -7.52 -8.28
N THR A 100 -23.01 -7.25 -7.00
CA THR A 100 -22.60 -8.26 -6.00
C THR A 100 -23.59 -9.42 -5.93
N SER A 101 -24.90 -9.13 -5.86
CA SER A 101 -25.92 -10.15 -5.78
C SER A 101 -25.95 -11.04 -7.04
N LYS A 102 -25.87 -10.45 -8.24
CA LYS A 102 -25.79 -11.18 -9.51
C LYS A 102 -24.51 -12.01 -9.62
N ALA A 103 -23.38 -11.42 -9.29
CA ALA A 103 -22.07 -12.08 -9.36
C ALA A 103 -21.98 -13.23 -8.34
N ARG A 104 -22.53 -13.06 -7.12
CA ARG A 104 -22.58 -14.11 -6.10
C ARG A 104 -23.33 -15.36 -6.58
N LYS A 105 -24.44 -15.17 -7.28
CA LYS A 105 -25.20 -16.28 -7.87
C LYS A 105 -24.42 -17.03 -8.96
N LYS A 106 -23.57 -16.31 -9.72
CA LYS A 106 -22.86 -16.86 -10.89
C LYS A 106 -21.49 -17.46 -10.55
N ILE A 107 -20.72 -16.80 -9.66
CA ILE A 107 -19.31 -17.13 -9.36
C ILE A 107 -19.05 -17.41 -7.87
N GLY A 108 -20.12 -17.49 -7.06
CA GLY A 108 -20.04 -17.91 -5.66
C GLY A 108 -19.80 -16.78 -4.66
N ASN A 109 -19.78 -17.18 -3.38
CA ASN A 109 -19.80 -16.27 -2.24
C ASN A 109 -18.49 -15.52 -2.00
N HIS A 110 -17.37 -16.01 -2.51
CA HIS A 110 -16.08 -15.35 -2.40
C HIS A 110 -15.88 -14.32 -3.52
N PHE A 111 -15.98 -14.76 -4.77
CA PHE A 111 -15.68 -13.92 -5.93
C PHE A 111 -16.76 -12.87 -6.24
N GLY A 112 -18.02 -13.16 -5.90
CA GLY A 112 -19.12 -12.22 -6.15
C GLY A 112 -18.94 -10.88 -5.46
N PRO A 113 -18.75 -10.82 -4.14
CA PRO A 113 -18.46 -9.58 -3.41
C PRO A 113 -17.14 -8.94 -3.82
N LEU A 114 -16.14 -9.75 -4.21
CA LEU A 114 -14.82 -9.29 -4.59
C LEU A 114 -14.86 -8.36 -5.81
N ILE A 115 -15.75 -8.62 -6.79
CA ILE A 115 -15.87 -7.77 -7.98
C ILE A 115 -16.27 -6.34 -7.60
N ALA A 116 -17.32 -6.17 -6.82
CA ALA A 116 -17.78 -4.84 -6.43
C ALA A 116 -16.76 -4.14 -5.50
N GLY A 117 -16.15 -4.91 -4.59
CA GLY A 117 -15.07 -4.42 -3.74
C GLY A 117 -13.84 -3.98 -4.54
N SER A 118 -13.48 -4.73 -5.59
CA SER A 118 -12.35 -4.39 -6.47
C SER A 118 -12.62 -3.14 -7.30
N ILE A 119 -13.86 -2.91 -7.74
CA ILE A 119 -14.23 -1.68 -8.46
C ILE A 119 -14.07 -0.46 -7.53
N ALA A 120 -14.58 -0.54 -6.31
CA ALA A 120 -14.41 0.53 -5.34
C ALA A 120 -12.93 0.76 -4.98
N LEU A 121 -12.18 -0.32 -4.80
CA LEU A 121 -10.74 -0.27 -4.52
C LEU A 121 -9.95 0.34 -5.69
N PHE A 122 -10.29 0.00 -6.94
CA PHE A 122 -9.69 0.61 -8.13
C PHE A 122 -9.86 2.13 -8.13
N VAL A 123 -11.07 2.61 -7.85
CA VAL A 123 -11.34 4.05 -7.77
C VAL A 123 -10.52 4.71 -6.66
N VAL A 124 -10.45 4.09 -5.48
CA VAL A 124 -9.62 4.58 -4.36
C VAL A 124 -8.15 4.74 -4.80
N TRP A 125 -7.57 3.71 -5.42
CA TRP A 125 -6.15 3.74 -5.79
C TRP A 125 -5.85 4.66 -6.98
N LEU A 126 -6.80 4.82 -7.89
CA LEU A 126 -6.71 5.82 -8.95
C LEU A 126 -6.68 7.23 -8.37
N PHE A 127 -7.61 7.55 -7.46
CA PHE A 127 -7.66 8.85 -6.80
C PHE A 127 -6.46 9.06 -5.87
N ASN A 128 -5.97 8.02 -5.21
CA ASN A 128 -4.74 8.10 -4.41
C ASN A 128 -3.55 8.50 -5.28
N GLY A 129 -3.37 7.89 -6.46
CA GLY A 129 -2.33 8.29 -7.40
C GLY A 129 -2.50 9.74 -7.88
N LEU A 130 -3.70 10.14 -8.28
CA LEU A 130 -4.00 11.52 -8.71
C LEU A 130 -3.82 12.55 -7.59
N TRP A 131 -4.07 12.17 -6.35
CA TRP A 131 -3.86 13.04 -5.19
C TRP A 131 -2.38 13.40 -5.00
N HIS A 132 -1.47 12.50 -5.31
CA HIS A 132 -0.02 12.77 -5.27
C HIS A 132 0.44 13.69 -6.40
N GLY A 133 -0.29 13.78 -7.51
CA GLY A 133 0.04 14.67 -8.63
C GLY A 133 -0.37 14.11 -9.99
N ALA A 134 -0.18 14.93 -11.05
CA ALA A 134 -0.57 14.61 -12.41
C ALA A 134 0.45 13.72 -13.18
N GLY A 135 1.52 13.29 -12.52
CA GLY A 135 2.56 12.45 -13.15
C GLY A 135 2.09 11.00 -13.32
N TRP A 136 2.43 10.38 -14.45
CA TRP A 136 2.10 8.97 -14.72
C TRP A 136 2.66 8.00 -13.67
N HIS A 137 3.82 8.29 -13.07
CA HIS A 137 4.43 7.48 -12.02
C HIS A 137 3.54 7.38 -10.78
N TYR A 138 2.79 8.43 -10.41
CA TYR A 138 1.83 8.38 -9.32
C TYR A 138 0.63 7.50 -9.62
N ILE A 139 0.12 7.56 -10.85
CA ILE A 139 -0.97 6.68 -11.29
C ILE A 139 -0.49 5.22 -11.32
N CYS A 140 0.70 4.97 -11.85
CA CYS A 140 1.31 3.63 -11.84
C CYS A 140 1.53 3.11 -10.42
N PHE A 141 1.98 3.94 -9.50
CA PHE A 141 2.08 3.61 -8.07
C PHE A 141 0.74 3.18 -7.49
N GLY A 142 -0.33 3.95 -7.72
CA GLY A 142 -1.68 3.60 -7.28
C GLY A 142 -2.15 2.28 -7.90
N MET A 143 -1.98 2.10 -9.20
CA MET A 143 -2.39 0.87 -9.90
C MET A 143 -1.57 -0.35 -9.45
N TYR A 144 -0.27 -0.19 -9.17
CA TYR A 144 0.56 -1.23 -8.60
C TYR A 144 -0.02 -1.75 -7.27
N HIS A 145 -0.35 -0.87 -6.34
CA HIS A 145 -0.94 -1.26 -5.06
C HIS A 145 -2.35 -1.83 -5.21
N PHE A 146 -3.16 -1.28 -6.11
CA PHE A 146 -4.45 -1.87 -6.46
C PHE A 146 -4.31 -3.33 -6.90
N VAL A 147 -3.41 -3.61 -7.85
CA VAL A 147 -3.20 -4.97 -8.38
C VAL A 147 -2.72 -5.91 -7.29
N LEU A 148 -1.78 -5.49 -6.45
CA LEU A 148 -1.28 -6.30 -5.33
C LEU A 148 -2.39 -6.66 -4.33
N ILE A 149 -3.25 -5.71 -3.97
CA ILE A 149 -4.33 -5.95 -3.00
C ILE A 149 -5.43 -6.81 -3.64
N ALA A 150 -5.86 -6.49 -4.85
CA ALA A 150 -6.91 -7.22 -5.54
C ALA A 150 -6.51 -8.67 -5.82
N SER A 151 -5.28 -8.91 -6.29
CA SER A 151 -4.76 -10.27 -6.51
C SER A 151 -4.62 -11.06 -5.21
N ALA A 152 -4.10 -10.43 -4.14
CA ALA A 152 -4.01 -11.08 -2.83
C ALA A 152 -5.38 -11.53 -2.32
N ASN A 153 -6.42 -10.68 -2.46
CA ASN A 153 -7.78 -11.02 -2.07
C ASN A 153 -8.38 -12.14 -2.96
N ALA A 154 -8.07 -12.14 -4.24
CA ALA A 154 -8.55 -13.18 -5.16
C ALA A 154 -7.96 -14.57 -4.87
N VAL A 155 -6.67 -14.63 -4.55
CA VAL A 155 -5.98 -15.91 -4.29
C VAL A 155 -6.08 -16.37 -2.82
N GLU A 156 -6.66 -15.57 -1.94
CA GLU A 156 -6.75 -15.87 -0.49
C GLU A 156 -7.31 -17.27 -0.17
N PRO A 157 -8.42 -17.75 -0.79
CA PRO A 157 -8.94 -19.09 -0.50
C PRO A 157 -7.97 -20.22 -0.88
N TYR A 158 -7.24 -20.04 -1.98
CA TYR A 158 -6.25 -21.02 -2.45
C TYR A 158 -5.03 -21.04 -1.55
N THR A 159 -4.55 -19.85 -1.16
CA THR A 159 -3.43 -19.71 -0.22
C THR A 159 -3.78 -20.35 1.13
N LYS A 160 -5.00 -20.14 1.64
CA LYS A 160 -5.46 -20.75 2.88
C LYS A 160 -5.43 -22.27 2.80
N LYS A 161 -6.03 -22.86 1.77
CA LYS A 161 -6.04 -24.32 1.56
C LYS A 161 -4.63 -24.90 1.42
N LEU A 162 -3.74 -24.20 0.72
CA LEU A 162 -2.34 -24.65 0.57
C LEU A 162 -1.61 -24.68 1.90
N LEU A 163 -1.74 -23.63 2.73
CA LEU A 163 -1.12 -23.56 4.03
C LEU A 163 -1.66 -24.61 5.00
N GLU A 164 -2.97 -24.88 4.97
CA GLU A 164 -3.60 -25.96 5.74
C GLU A 164 -3.01 -27.32 5.33
N LYS A 165 -2.88 -27.59 4.02
CA LYS A 165 -2.27 -28.81 3.49
C LYS A 165 -0.81 -28.98 3.91
N LEU A 166 -0.06 -27.87 3.97
CA LEU A 166 1.35 -27.85 4.36
C LEU A 166 1.55 -27.76 5.88
N HIS A 167 0.48 -27.73 6.67
CA HIS A 167 0.52 -27.55 8.15
C HIS A 167 1.27 -26.32 8.58
N ILE A 168 1.26 -25.23 7.77
CA ILE A 168 1.96 -23.97 8.06
C ILE A 168 1.00 -23.00 8.75
N ARG A 169 1.38 -22.57 9.97
CA ARG A 169 0.62 -21.55 10.70
C ARG A 169 1.02 -20.15 10.27
N ARG A 170 0.04 -19.33 9.87
CA ARG A 170 0.26 -17.98 9.31
C ARG A 170 0.95 -17.00 10.24
N GLU A 171 0.70 -17.12 11.53
CA GLU A 171 1.16 -16.14 12.54
C GLU A 171 2.41 -16.59 13.30
N GLU A 172 2.97 -17.74 12.95
CA GLU A 172 4.11 -18.33 13.68
C GLU A 172 5.35 -18.49 12.78
N GLY A 173 6.50 -18.47 13.44
CA GLY A 173 7.80 -18.86 12.91
C GLY A 173 8.25 -18.13 11.65
N GLY A 174 8.96 -18.83 10.80
CA GLY A 174 9.57 -18.31 9.57
C GLY A 174 8.56 -17.78 8.55
N TYR A 175 7.33 -18.33 8.51
CA TYR A 175 6.32 -17.86 7.57
C TYR A 175 5.81 -16.45 7.89
N LYS A 176 5.69 -16.10 9.17
CA LYS A 176 5.38 -14.73 9.60
C LYS A 176 6.49 -13.77 9.18
N CYS A 177 7.75 -14.15 9.43
CA CYS A 177 8.92 -13.36 9.01
C CYS A 177 8.95 -13.19 7.50
N PHE A 178 8.77 -14.27 6.73
CA PHE A 178 8.66 -14.21 5.27
C PHE A 178 7.59 -13.23 4.79
N ARG A 179 6.39 -13.23 5.40
CA ARG A 179 5.32 -12.30 5.05
C ARG A 179 5.71 -10.84 5.27
N ILE A 180 6.39 -10.55 6.39
CA ILE A 180 6.85 -9.19 6.71
C ILE A 180 7.91 -8.75 5.68
N VAL A 181 8.94 -9.55 5.46
CA VAL A 181 10.01 -9.24 4.49
C VAL A 181 9.47 -9.07 3.08
N ARG A 182 8.62 -10.01 2.61
CA ARG A 182 7.95 -9.90 1.31
C ARG A 182 7.15 -8.59 1.19
N THR A 183 6.40 -8.23 2.23
CA THR A 183 5.58 -7.01 2.21
C THR A 183 6.47 -5.76 2.15
N ALA A 184 7.53 -5.71 2.95
CA ALA A 184 8.49 -4.61 2.91
C ALA A 184 9.16 -4.47 1.52
N LEU A 185 9.57 -5.58 0.90
CA LEU A 185 10.14 -5.56 -0.47
C LEU A 185 9.14 -5.04 -1.50
N LEU A 186 7.89 -5.50 -1.45
CA LEU A 186 6.84 -5.00 -2.36
C LEU A 186 6.56 -3.51 -2.16
N VAL A 187 6.62 -3.01 -0.93
CA VAL A 187 6.51 -1.58 -0.63
C VAL A 187 7.69 -0.83 -1.22
N CYS A 188 8.93 -1.29 -1.02
CA CYS A 188 10.12 -0.66 -1.62
C CYS A 188 10.01 -0.54 -3.16
N ILE A 189 9.48 -1.56 -3.84
CA ILE A 189 9.24 -1.51 -5.29
C ILE A 189 8.19 -0.42 -5.61
N GLY A 190 7.12 -0.34 -4.85
CA GLY A 190 6.11 0.71 -5.00
C GLY A 190 6.70 2.11 -4.86
N GLU A 191 7.53 2.33 -3.84
CA GLU A 191 8.21 3.60 -3.60
C GLU A 191 9.21 3.98 -4.71
N LEU A 192 9.85 2.99 -5.34
CA LEU A 192 10.68 3.23 -6.54
C LEU A 192 9.85 3.73 -7.72
N ILE A 193 8.66 3.15 -7.95
CA ILE A 193 7.73 3.63 -8.97
C ILE A 193 7.30 5.07 -8.65
N PHE A 194 7.02 5.36 -7.39
CA PHE A 194 6.64 6.68 -6.92
C PHE A 194 7.75 7.73 -7.17
N ARG A 195 9.02 7.37 -6.97
CA ARG A 195 10.18 8.24 -7.20
C ARG A 195 10.49 8.45 -8.69
N ALA A 196 10.09 7.54 -9.57
CA ALA A 196 10.44 7.60 -10.99
C ALA A 196 9.96 8.93 -11.61
N GLY A 197 10.86 9.85 -11.86
CA GLY A 197 10.54 11.19 -12.40
C GLY A 197 10.04 11.16 -13.84
N SER A 198 10.25 10.04 -14.56
CA SER A 198 9.71 9.77 -15.88
C SER A 198 9.69 8.25 -16.11
N LEU A 199 8.57 7.75 -16.63
CA LEU A 199 8.45 6.38 -17.15
C LEU A 199 8.89 6.33 -18.63
N ARG A 200 9.83 7.17 -19.04
CA ARG A 200 10.45 7.05 -20.35
C ARG A 200 11.36 5.82 -20.33
N ILE A 201 10.90 4.79 -21.00
CA ILE A 201 11.69 3.62 -21.40
C ILE A 201 12.57 4.01 -22.56
#